data_a7ebe02d00dffd5cd5f0542f52eda37f
#
_entry.id   a7ebe02d00dffd5cd5f0542f52eda37f
#
_cell.length_a   1.000
_cell.length_b   1.000
_cell.length_c   1.000
_cell.angle_alpha   90.00
_cell.angle_beta   90.00
_cell.angle_gamma   90.00
#
_symmetry.space_group_name_H-M   'P 1'
#
loop_
_entity.id
_entity.type
_entity.pdbx_description
1 polymer ?
#
loop_
_entity_poly.entity_id
_entity_poly.type
_entity_poly.pdbx_seq_one_letter_code
_entity_poly.pdbx_strand_id
1 'polypeptide(L)'
;TFTMANVIERVQKPTLVLAHNKTLAAQLCSEFKEIFPNNAVEYFVSYYDYYQPEAYIPHSDIYIEKDASTNEEIDKLRHSATAALFERKDVIIVASVSCIYGLGDPIDYNNMVVSLRPGMIKDRDEVVAKLIEIQYDRNDFEFTRNKFRVRGDVIDVWPSGAQQNAIRIEFFGDEVDRITEINVVTGEVVAQRNHIAIYPASHYCTT
;
A
#
# COMPACT_ATOMS: atom_id res chain seq x y z
N THR A 1 0.13 -24.96 8.77
CA THR A 1 0.28 -23.55 9.22
C THR A 1 1.05 -23.46 10.54
N PHE A 2 0.67 -24.19 11.59
CA PHE A 2 1.28 -24.08 12.93
C PHE A 2 2.80 -24.34 12.93
N THR A 3 3.29 -25.35 12.23
CA THR A 3 4.73 -25.63 12.12
C THR A 3 5.49 -24.48 11.44
N MET A 4 4.94 -23.93 10.36
CA MET A 4 5.51 -22.76 9.68
C MET A 4 5.54 -21.53 10.61
N ALA A 5 4.46 -21.30 11.35
CA ALA A 5 4.38 -20.20 12.31
C ALA A 5 5.49 -20.28 13.37
N ASN A 6 5.73 -21.47 13.93
CA ASN A 6 6.83 -21.68 14.89
C ASN A 6 8.22 -21.42 14.28
N VAL A 7 8.42 -21.76 13.00
CA VAL A 7 9.68 -21.45 12.31
C VAL A 7 9.83 -19.94 12.11
N ILE A 8 8.78 -19.27 11.65
CA ILE A 8 8.77 -17.81 11.43
C ILE A 8 9.07 -17.08 12.74
N GLU A 9 8.42 -17.48 13.85
CA GLU A 9 8.62 -16.89 15.16
C GLU A 9 10.08 -17.02 15.64
N ARG A 10 10.70 -18.18 15.42
CA ARG A 10 12.09 -18.42 15.86
C ARG A 10 13.13 -17.74 14.98
N VAL A 11 12.87 -17.64 13.68
CA VAL A 11 13.82 -17.08 12.70
C VAL A 11 13.84 -15.56 12.70
N GLN A 12 12.70 -14.91 12.96
CA GLN A 12 12.54 -13.45 13.05
C GLN A 12 13.05 -12.69 11.80
N LYS A 13 12.75 -13.20 10.61
CA LYS A 13 13.10 -12.59 9.32
C LYS A 13 11.85 -12.31 8.49
N PRO A 14 11.89 -11.33 7.58
CA PRO A 14 10.87 -11.20 6.56
C PRO A 14 10.65 -12.53 5.84
N THR A 15 9.41 -12.94 5.72
CA THR A 15 9.05 -14.28 5.25
C THR A 15 8.10 -14.20 4.05
N LEU A 16 8.40 -14.98 3.02
CA LEU A 16 7.52 -15.21 1.89
C LEU A 16 6.97 -16.63 1.93
N VAL A 17 5.65 -16.76 1.96
CA VAL A 17 4.93 -18.03 1.88
C VAL A 17 4.26 -18.13 0.52
N LEU A 18 4.69 -19.09 -0.30
CA LEU A 18 4.11 -19.33 -1.62
C LEU A 18 3.05 -20.42 -1.57
N ALA A 19 1.84 -20.08 -1.94
CA ALA A 19 0.72 -20.99 -2.10
C ALA A 19 0.45 -21.25 -3.59
N HIS A 20 -0.02 -22.42 -3.94
CA HIS A 20 -0.27 -22.80 -5.34
C HIS A 20 -1.51 -22.12 -5.94
N ASN A 21 -2.41 -21.56 -5.12
CA ASN A 21 -3.58 -20.83 -5.58
C ASN A 21 -4.02 -19.73 -4.58
N LYS A 22 -4.93 -18.85 -5.03
CA LYS A 22 -5.48 -17.75 -4.23
C LYS A 22 -6.22 -18.20 -2.98
N THR A 23 -7.02 -19.26 -3.10
CA THR A 23 -7.85 -19.75 -1.97
C THR A 23 -6.98 -20.23 -0.82
N LEU A 24 -5.94 -21.00 -1.11
CA LEU A 24 -4.98 -21.42 -0.08
C LEU A 24 -4.19 -20.22 0.47
N ALA A 25 -3.78 -19.30 -0.39
CA ALA A 25 -3.10 -18.09 0.04
C ALA A 25 -3.98 -17.26 1.01
N ALA A 26 -5.27 -17.08 0.70
CA ALA A 26 -6.22 -16.38 1.56
C ALA A 26 -6.38 -17.06 2.93
N GLN A 27 -6.54 -18.39 2.93
CA GLN A 27 -6.64 -19.18 4.16
C GLN A 27 -5.38 -19.01 5.02
N LEU A 28 -4.20 -19.21 4.45
CA LEU A 28 -2.93 -19.08 5.18
C LEU A 28 -2.73 -17.65 5.70
N CYS A 29 -3.07 -16.63 4.91
CA CYS A 29 -2.99 -15.23 5.33
C CYS A 29 -3.88 -14.97 6.55
N SER A 30 -5.12 -15.46 6.54
CA SER A 30 -6.05 -15.36 7.68
C SER A 30 -5.48 -16.04 8.93
N GLU A 31 -5.01 -17.28 8.80
CA GLU A 31 -4.43 -18.04 9.92
C GLU A 31 -3.18 -17.35 10.49
N PHE A 32 -2.29 -16.81 9.65
CA PHE A 32 -1.12 -16.08 10.10
C PHE A 32 -1.46 -14.74 10.78
N LYS A 33 -2.51 -14.05 10.34
CA LYS A 33 -3.01 -12.83 11.01
C LYS A 33 -3.49 -13.12 12.43
N GLU A 34 -4.13 -14.27 12.65
CA GLU A 34 -4.55 -14.69 13.97
C GLU A 34 -3.36 -15.06 14.88
N ILE A 35 -2.36 -15.74 14.32
CA ILE A 35 -1.17 -16.19 15.07
C ILE A 35 -0.23 -15.00 15.35
N PHE A 36 -0.10 -14.07 14.41
CA PHE A 36 0.79 -12.92 14.47
C PHE A 36 0.04 -11.58 14.42
N PRO A 37 -0.71 -11.22 15.46
CA PRO A 37 -1.59 -10.04 15.43
C PRO A 37 -0.85 -8.70 15.33
N ASN A 38 0.44 -8.67 15.65
CA ASN A 38 1.27 -7.46 15.62
C ASN A 38 2.19 -7.37 14.40
N ASN A 39 2.32 -8.44 13.62
CA ASN A 39 3.14 -8.46 12.42
C ASN A 39 2.39 -7.90 11.22
N ALA A 40 3.13 -7.43 10.22
CA ALA A 40 2.57 -7.13 8.91
C ALA A 40 2.36 -8.44 8.13
N VAL A 41 1.16 -8.99 8.22
CA VAL A 41 0.77 -10.17 7.43
C VAL A 41 0.00 -9.70 6.21
N GLU A 42 0.60 -9.85 5.04
CA GLU A 42 0.15 -9.26 3.80
C GLU A 42 -0.23 -10.34 2.76
N TYR A 43 -1.22 -10.01 1.95
CA TYR A 43 -1.73 -10.88 0.90
C TYR A 43 -1.29 -10.38 -0.47
N PHE A 44 -0.63 -11.24 -1.27
CA PHE A 44 -0.08 -10.83 -2.55
C PHE A 44 -0.40 -11.86 -3.64
N VAL A 45 -1.40 -11.57 -4.46
CA VAL A 45 -1.86 -12.46 -5.54
C VAL A 45 -1.92 -11.74 -6.88
N SER A 46 -2.00 -12.48 -7.97
CA SER A 46 -2.17 -11.89 -9.30
C SER A 46 -3.58 -11.34 -9.51
N TYR A 47 -3.71 -10.38 -10.42
CA TYR A 47 -5.01 -9.82 -10.84
C TYR A 47 -5.84 -10.87 -11.58
N TYR A 48 -5.19 -11.79 -12.29
CA TYR A 48 -5.83 -12.79 -13.13
C TYR A 48 -5.54 -14.20 -12.60
N ASP A 49 -6.59 -14.89 -12.19
CA ASP A 49 -6.60 -16.35 -12.12
C ASP A 49 -7.67 -16.86 -13.09
N TYR A 50 -7.22 -17.49 -14.14
CA TYR A 50 -8.06 -17.94 -15.24
C TYR A 50 -9.08 -19.03 -14.84
N TYR A 51 -8.96 -19.61 -13.64
CA TYR A 51 -9.73 -20.79 -13.21
C TYR A 51 -10.26 -20.76 -11.77
N GLN A 52 -10.41 -19.60 -11.12
CA GLN A 52 -10.82 -19.65 -9.71
C GLN A 52 -12.18 -19.01 -9.41
N PRO A 53 -12.98 -19.68 -8.55
CA PRO A 53 -14.17 -19.11 -7.96
C PRO A 53 -13.79 -17.93 -7.03
N GLU A 54 -14.77 -17.11 -6.76
CA GLU A 54 -14.76 -16.03 -5.79
C GLU A 54 -14.10 -16.44 -4.47
N ALA A 55 -13.27 -15.59 -3.88
CA ALA A 55 -12.60 -15.84 -2.61
C ALA A 55 -13.13 -14.89 -1.53
N TYR A 56 -13.52 -15.43 -0.38
CA TYR A 56 -13.91 -14.68 0.80
C TYR A 56 -12.78 -14.66 1.81
N ILE A 57 -12.43 -13.47 2.30
CA ILE A 57 -11.45 -13.28 3.37
C ILE A 57 -12.21 -12.89 4.64
N PRO A 58 -12.47 -13.83 5.57
CA PRO A 58 -13.38 -13.62 6.71
C PRO A 58 -12.97 -12.50 7.65
N HIS A 59 -11.67 -12.26 7.82
CA HIS A 59 -11.14 -11.29 8.77
C HIS A 59 -11.28 -9.81 8.37
N SER A 60 -11.46 -9.55 7.10
CA SER A 60 -11.65 -8.19 6.57
C SER A 60 -13.05 -8.01 5.96
N ASP A 61 -13.89 -9.05 6.04
CA ASP A 61 -15.21 -9.10 5.41
C ASP A 61 -15.15 -8.76 3.90
N ILE A 62 -14.01 -9.13 3.27
CA ILE A 62 -13.77 -8.87 1.85
C ILE A 62 -14.26 -10.07 1.04
N TYR A 63 -15.29 -9.87 0.26
CA TYR A 63 -15.75 -10.76 -0.78
C TYR A 63 -15.12 -10.34 -2.11
N ILE A 64 -14.30 -11.20 -2.69
CA ILE A 64 -13.64 -10.93 -3.97
C ILE A 64 -14.52 -11.48 -5.11
N GLU A 65 -15.36 -10.63 -5.67
CA GLU A 65 -16.15 -10.92 -6.86
C GLU A 65 -15.31 -10.98 -8.14
N LYS A 66 -15.83 -11.63 -9.17
CA LYS A 66 -15.14 -11.88 -10.46
C LYS A 66 -15.07 -10.65 -11.39
N ASP A 67 -15.54 -9.49 -10.98
CA ASP A 67 -15.69 -8.28 -11.80
C ASP A 67 -14.56 -7.24 -11.64
N ALA A 68 -14.58 -6.17 -12.41
CA ALA A 68 -13.58 -5.11 -12.48
C ALA A 68 -13.29 -4.43 -11.12
N SER A 69 -14.25 -4.39 -10.20
CA SER A 69 -14.07 -3.92 -8.82
C SER A 69 -13.10 -4.79 -8.01
N THR A 70 -12.97 -6.06 -8.37
CA THR A 70 -12.08 -7.05 -7.77
C THR A 70 -10.62 -6.69 -7.96
N ASN A 71 -10.29 -6.07 -9.09
CA ASN A 71 -8.92 -5.67 -9.41
C ASN A 71 -8.44 -4.54 -8.50
N GLU A 72 -9.32 -3.66 -8.04
CA GLU A 72 -8.96 -2.54 -7.18
C GLU A 72 -8.56 -2.99 -5.77
N GLU A 73 -9.29 -3.93 -5.17
CA GLU A 73 -8.95 -4.48 -3.85
C GLU A 73 -7.66 -5.32 -3.89
N ILE A 74 -7.48 -6.11 -4.94
CA ILE A 74 -6.24 -6.86 -5.15
C ILE A 74 -5.06 -5.90 -5.34
N ASP A 75 -5.23 -4.85 -6.13
CA ASP A 75 -4.21 -3.83 -6.36
C ASP A 75 -3.79 -3.17 -5.04
N LYS A 76 -4.73 -2.76 -4.24
CA LYS A 76 -4.52 -2.17 -2.93
C LYS A 76 -3.77 -3.11 -1.97
N LEU A 77 -4.14 -4.40 -1.91
CA LEU A 77 -3.45 -5.39 -1.10
C LEU A 77 -2.00 -5.61 -1.59
N ARG A 78 -1.77 -5.60 -2.89
CA ARG A 78 -0.43 -5.72 -3.48
C ARG A 78 0.44 -4.52 -3.12
N HIS A 79 -0.08 -3.29 -3.20
CA HIS A 79 0.63 -2.09 -2.79
C HIS A 79 0.92 -2.06 -1.29
N SER A 80 -0.03 -2.50 -0.46
CA SER A 80 0.17 -2.65 0.98
C SER A 80 1.32 -3.61 1.29
N ALA A 81 1.36 -4.76 0.64
CA ALA A 81 2.43 -5.75 0.82
C ALA A 81 3.80 -5.19 0.40
N THR A 82 3.86 -4.49 -0.73
CA THR A 82 5.10 -3.87 -1.21
C THR A 82 5.59 -2.79 -0.26
N ALA A 83 4.71 -1.89 0.20
CA ALA A 83 5.04 -0.86 1.17
C ALA A 83 5.56 -1.47 2.49
N ALA A 84 4.90 -2.51 2.99
CA ALA A 84 5.32 -3.19 4.22
C ALA A 84 6.73 -3.75 4.13
N LEU A 85 7.16 -4.29 2.98
CA LEU A 85 8.52 -4.79 2.76
C LEU A 85 9.58 -3.69 2.89
N PHE A 86 9.28 -2.47 2.49
CA PHE A 86 10.22 -1.35 2.61
C PHE A 86 10.22 -0.71 3.99
N GLU A 87 9.08 -0.74 4.69
CA GLU A 87 8.90 -0.04 5.97
C GLU A 87 9.15 -0.91 7.20
N ARG A 88 8.93 -2.23 7.10
CA ARG A 88 8.92 -3.13 8.25
C ARG A 88 9.84 -4.33 8.05
N LYS A 89 10.28 -4.91 9.16
CA LYS A 89 11.12 -6.13 9.19
C LYS A 89 10.34 -7.38 9.62
N ASP A 90 9.17 -7.20 10.24
CA ASP A 90 8.29 -8.24 10.76
C ASP A 90 7.20 -8.64 9.76
N VAL A 91 7.56 -8.67 8.47
CA VAL A 91 6.64 -8.89 7.36
C VAL A 91 6.51 -10.36 7.03
N ILE A 92 5.27 -10.82 6.88
CA ILE A 92 4.92 -12.15 6.37
C ILE A 92 4.03 -11.93 5.14
N ILE A 93 4.55 -12.22 3.96
CA ILE A 93 3.77 -12.15 2.71
C ILE A 93 3.30 -13.53 2.33
N VAL A 94 2.00 -13.67 2.16
CA VAL A 94 1.39 -14.88 1.61
C VAL A 94 0.99 -14.60 0.18
N ALA A 95 1.64 -15.28 -0.76
CA ALA A 95 1.50 -15.04 -2.19
C ALA A 95 1.04 -16.29 -2.95
N SER A 96 0.34 -16.09 -4.05
CA SER A 96 0.11 -17.17 -5.02
C SER A 96 1.28 -17.24 -6.02
N VAL A 97 1.58 -18.43 -6.53
CA VAL A 97 2.69 -18.62 -7.49
C VAL A 97 2.53 -17.80 -8.77
N SER A 98 1.31 -17.46 -9.14
CA SER A 98 1.02 -16.63 -10.32
C SER A 98 1.46 -15.17 -10.18
N CYS A 99 1.76 -14.69 -8.97
CA CYS A 99 2.15 -13.30 -8.71
C CYS A 99 3.59 -12.98 -9.11
N ILE A 100 4.42 -13.96 -9.44
CA ILE A 100 5.83 -13.76 -9.83
C ILE A 100 5.99 -13.04 -11.18
N TYR A 101 4.92 -12.92 -11.95
CA TYR A 101 4.91 -12.25 -13.24
C TYR A 101 4.38 -10.81 -13.12
N GLY A 102 4.90 -9.91 -13.96
CA GLY A 102 4.36 -8.55 -14.10
C GLY A 102 4.76 -7.59 -12.98
N LEU A 103 5.89 -7.81 -12.35
CA LEU A 103 6.51 -6.86 -11.41
C LEU A 103 7.65 -6.12 -12.10
N GLY A 104 7.77 -4.82 -11.82
CA GLY A 104 8.90 -4.00 -12.23
C GLY A 104 10.15 -4.26 -11.38
N ASP A 105 11.24 -3.54 -11.69
CA ASP A 105 12.46 -3.61 -10.88
C ASP A 105 12.22 -2.98 -9.50
N PRO A 106 12.49 -3.70 -8.40
CA PRO A 106 12.32 -3.17 -7.05
C PRO A 106 13.26 -1.98 -6.75
N ILE A 107 14.39 -1.85 -7.43
CA ILE A 107 15.30 -0.71 -7.27
C ILE A 107 14.66 0.54 -7.87
N ASP A 108 14.09 0.46 -9.07
CA ASP A 108 13.39 1.58 -9.70
C ASP A 108 12.18 2.00 -8.85
N TYR A 109 11.41 1.03 -8.38
CA TYR A 109 10.27 1.30 -7.49
C TYR A 109 10.69 2.05 -6.22
N ASN A 110 11.76 1.64 -5.56
CA ASN A 110 12.26 2.29 -4.35
C ASN A 110 12.83 3.69 -4.63
N ASN A 111 13.46 3.91 -5.79
CA ASN A 111 13.98 5.21 -6.19
C ASN A 111 12.89 6.25 -6.50
N MET A 112 11.68 5.78 -6.79
CA MET A 112 10.53 6.63 -7.08
C MET A 112 9.72 7.03 -5.84
N VAL A 113 10.10 6.61 -4.65
CA VAL A 113 9.40 6.97 -3.40
C VAL A 113 9.52 8.46 -3.10
N VAL A 114 8.39 9.11 -2.80
CA VAL A 114 8.36 10.49 -2.28
C VAL A 114 8.47 10.45 -0.77
N SER A 115 9.63 10.84 -0.25
CA SER A 115 9.90 10.90 1.19
C SER A 115 9.88 12.35 1.66
N LEU A 116 9.02 12.67 2.65
CA LEU A 116 8.86 14.01 3.17
C LEU A 116 8.90 14.02 4.71
N ARG A 117 9.41 15.11 5.27
CA ARG A 117 9.43 15.39 6.71
C ARG A 117 9.08 16.84 6.96
N PRO A 118 8.40 17.19 8.07
CA PRO A 118 8.26 18.56 8.51
C PRO A 118 9.62 19.25 8.65
N GLY A 119 9.73 20.50 8.24
CA GLY A 119 10.97 21.28 8.22
C GLY A 119 11.83 21.10 6.96
N MET A 120 11.44 20.21 6.05
CA MET A 120 12.16 19.99 4.79
C MET A 120 11.92 21.15 3.84
N ILE A 121 13.00 21.70 3.28
CA ILE A 121 12.89 22.72 2.23
C ILE A 121 12.56 22.01 0.91
N LYS A 122 11.33 22.19 0.48
CA LYS A 122 10.82 21.62 -0.75
C LYS A 122 9.55 22.35 -1.18
N ASP A 123 9.58 22.85 -2.41
CA ASP A 123 8.44 23.56 -2.98
C ASP A 123 7.25 22.60 -3.19
N ARG A 124 6.04 23.12 -2.95
CA ARG A 124 4.79 22.43 -3.24
C ARG A 124 4.72 21.89 -4.67
N ASP A 125 5.13 22.71 -5.65
CA ASP A 125 5.04 22.35 -7.07
C ASP A 125 6.05 21.25 -7.46
N GLU A 126 7.20 21.18 -6.79
CA GLU A 126 8.11 20.04 -6.92
C GLU A 126 7.49 18.75 -6.42
N VAL A 127 6.77 18.80 -5.29
CA VAL A 127 6.04 17.62 -4.76
C VAL A 127 4.94 17.22 -5.71
N VAL A 128 4.17 18.16 -6.27
CA VAL A 128 3.15 17.89 -7.29
C VAL A 128 3.73 17.21 -8.52
N ALA A 129 4.85 17.72 -9.04
CA ALA A 129 5.52 17.11 -10.18
C ALA A 129 5.97 15.66 -9.88
N LYS A 130 6.50 15.44 -8.69
CA LYS A 130 6.94 14.12 -8.26
C LYS A 130 5.78 13.14 -8.09
N LEU A 131 4.62 13.58 -7.56
CA LEU A 131 3.42 12.76 -7.46
C LEU A 131 2.93 12.30 -8.85
N ILE A 132 2.96 13.18 -9.84
CA ILE A 132 2.62 12.84 -11.24
C ILE A 132 3.62 11.83 -11.81
N GLU A 133 4.91 12.02 -11.58
CA GLU A 133 5.97 11.11 -12.02
C GLU A 133 5.76 9.68 -11.46
N ILE A 134 5.33 9.57 -10.22
CA ILE A 134 5.04 8.28 -9.56
C ILE A 134 3.60 7.78 -9.81
N GLN A 135 2.95 8.29 -10.85
CA GLN A 135 1.67 7.82 -11.40
C GLN A 135 0.41 8.15 -10.57
N TYR A 136 0.45 9.18 -9.71
CA TYR A 136 -0.76 9.70 -9.09
C TYR A 136 -1.46 10.69 -10.01
N ASP A 137 -2.78 10.60 -10.09
CA ASP A 137 -3.60 11.52 -10.85
C ASP A 137 -4.07 12.70 -9.99
N ARG A 138 -3.98 13.92 -10.53
CA ARG A 138 -4.56 15.09 -9.89
C ARG A 138 -6.06 15.14 -10.13
N ASN A 139 -6.83 15.14 -9.08
CA ASN A 139 -8.27 15.40 -9.14
C ASN A 139 -8.72 16.18 -7.90
N ASP A 140 -9.04 17.45 -8.08
CA ASP A 140 -9.41 18.34 -6.99
C ASP A 140 -10.90 18.17 -6.57
N PHE A 141 -11.71 17.45 -7.36
CA PHE A 141 -13.14 17.24 -7.16
C PHE A 141 -13.45 15.84 -6.65
N GLU A 142 -12.96 14.83 -7.33
CA GLU A 142 -13.18 13.43 -7.00
C GLU A 142 -11.89 12.84 -6.38
N PHE A 143 -11.83 12.87 -5.05
CA PHE A 143 -10.67 12.41 -4.30
C PHE A 143 -10.84 10.96 -3.89
N THR A 144 -10.20 10.08 -4.62
CA THR A 144 -10.20 8.62 -4.42
C THR A 144 -8.76 8.09 -4.34
N ARG A 145 -8.61 6.80 -4.07
CA ARG A 145 -7.30 6.13 -4.03
C ARG A 145 -6.48 6.40 -5.31
N ASN A 146 -5.18 6.52 -5.19
CA ASN A 146 -4.23 6.86 -6.27
C ASN A 146 -4.36 8.28 -6.82
N LYS A 147 -5.11 9.15 -6.15
CA LYS A 147 -5.26 10.54 -6.53
C LYS A 147 -4.67 11.48 -5.50
N PHE A 148 -4.35 12.67 -5.94
CA PHE A 148 -4.04 13.79 -5.07
C PHE A 148 -4.84 15.02 -5.48
N ARG A 149 -5.03 15.93 -4.53
CA ARG A 149 -5.66 17.23 -4.78
C ARG A 149 -4.83 18.34 -4.17
N VAL A 150 -4.93 19.54 -4.74
CA VAL A 150 -4.19 20.72 -4.31
C VAL A 150 -5.18 21.84 -3.97
N ARG A 151 -5.08 22.37 -2.76
CA ARG A 151 -5.89 23.49 -2.29
C ARG A 151 -4.99 24.53 -1.59
N GLY A 152 -4.63 25.61 -2.30
CA GLY A 152 -3.68 26.58 -1.81
C GLY A 152 -2.32 25.94 -1.51
N ASP A 153 -1.85 26.07 -0.29
CA ASP A 153 -0.56 25.50 0.17
C ASP A 153 -0.73 24.11 0.79
N VAL A 154 -1.78 23.39 0.45
CA VAL A 154 -2.08 22.05 0.96
C VAL A 154 -2.19 21.05 -0.17
N ILE A 155 -1.51 19.91 -0.02
CA ILE A 155 -1.67 18.73 -0.86
C ILE A 155 -2.28 17.62 -0.02
N ASP A 156 -3.39 17.05 -0.47
CA ASP A 156 -3.91 15.79 0.06
C ASP A 156 -3.60 14.67 -0.93
N VAL A 157 -3.00 13.59 -0.47
CA VAL A 157 -2.68 12.40 -1.27
C VAL A 157 -3.37 11.19 -0.67
N TRP A 158 -4.07 10.41 -1.49
CA TRP A 158 -4.62 9.13 -1.05
C TRP A 158 -3.72 7.99 -1.57
N PRO A 159 -2.84 7.43 -0.71
CA PRO A 159 -1.87 6.42 -1.11
C PRO A 159 -2.49 5.14 -1.63
N SER A 160 -1.79 4.45 -2.52
CA SER A 160 -2.24 3.22 -3.19
C SER A 160 -2.60 2.08 -2.23
N GLY A 161 -1.85 1.92 -1.14
CA GLY A 161 -2.07 0.90 -0.11
C GLY A 161 -2.99 1.34 1.04
N ALA A 162 -3.40 2.62 1.10
CA ALA A 162 -4.20 3.14 2.20
C ALA A 162 -5.67 2.74 2.10
N GLN A 163 -6.26 2.36 3.23
CA GLN A 163 -7.65 1.92 3.25
C GLN A 163 -8.63 3.07 3.43
N GLN A 164 -8.43 3.94 4.41
CA GLN A 164 -9.40 4.97 4.78
C GLN A 164 -8.80 6.35 5.01
N ASN A 165 -7.48 6.43 5.15
CA ASN A 165 -6.82 7.67 5.51
C ASN A 165 -5.96 8.18 4.35
N ALA A 166 -6.03 9.48 4.12
CA ALA A 166 -5.15 10.18 3.21
C ALA A 166 -4.06 10.91 3.99
N ILE A 167 -3.02 11.30 3.28
CA ILE A 167 -1.94 12.13 3.82
C ILE A 167 -2.17 13.57 3.41
N ARG A 168 -2.18 14.48 4.39
CA ARG A 168 -2.20 15.92 4.18
C ARG A 168 -0.83 16.50 4.41
N ILE A 169 -0.33 17.22 3.43
CA ILE A 169 0.96 17.92 3.45
C ILE A 169 0.66 19.41 3.37
N GLU A 170 1.03 20.15 4.40
CA GLU A 170 0.86 21.60 4.47
C GLU A 170 2.21 22.28 4.28
N PHE A 171 2.25 23.30 3.46
CA PHE A 171 3.45 24.07 3.14
C PHE A 171 3.36 25.48 3.72
N PHE A 172 4.49 26.00 4.12
CA PHE A 172 4.66 27.42 4.43
C PHE A 172 5.82 27.96 3.58
N GLY A 173 5.48 28.68 2.51
CA GLY A 173 6.44 29.06 1.50
C GLY A 173 7.03 27.84 0.80
N ASP A 174 8.34 27.68 0.85
CA ASP A 174 9.11 26.57 0.28
C ASP A 174 9.47 25.47 1.31
N GLU A 175 8.80 25.47 2.46
CA GLU A 175 9.04 24.51 3.54
C GLU A 175 7.81 23.63 3.78
N VAL A 176 8.03 22.35 4.02
CA VAL A 176 7.00 21.43 4.53
C VAL A 176 6.77 21.77 6.01
N ASP A 177 5.62 22.39 6.31
CA ASP A 177 5.28 22.83 7.65
C ASP A 177 4.74 21.69 8.52
N ARG A 178 3.75 20.96 7.99
CA ARG A 178 3.06 19.91 8.73
C ARG A 178 2.63 18.76 7.83
N ILE A 179 2.70 17.55 8.39
CA ILE A 179 2.20 16.34 7.73
C ILE A 179 1.23 15.65 8.68
N THR A 180 0.01 15.39 8.22
CA THR A 180 -1.04 14.72 8.99
C THR A 180 -1.69 13.61 8.18
N GLU A 181 -2.21 12.65 8.89
CA GLU A 181 -3.10 11.62 8.36
C GLU A 181 -4.53 12.07 8.60
N ILE A 182 -5.35 12.06 7.56
CA ILE A 182 -6.73 12.52 7.62
C ILE A 182 -7.69 11.41 7.21
N ASN A 183 -8.85 11.36 7.85
CA ASN A 183 -9.95 10.53 7.39
C ASN A 183 -10.54 11.15 6.12
N VAL A 184 -10.62 10.38 5.03
CA VAL A 184 -11.05 10.90 3.73
C VAL A 184 -12.54 11.25 3.67
N VAL A 185 -13.35 10.65 4.52
CA VAL A 185 -14.80 10.87 4.59
C VAL A 185 -15.14 12.11 5.42
N THR A 186 -14.55 12.21 6.62
CA THR A 186 -14.84 13.29 7.56
C THR A 186 -13.92 14.50 7.40
N GLY A 187 -12.72 14.31 6.83
CA GLY A 187 -11.66 15.31 6.76
C GLY A 187 -10.93 15.55 8.09
N GLU A 188 -11.27 14.79 9.12
CA GLU A 188 -10.67 14.94 10.44
C GLU A 188 -9.23 14.42 10.48
N VAL A 189 -8.39 15.12 11.25
CA VAL A 189 -7.00 14.67 11.50
C VAL A 189 -7.02 13.47 12.42
N VAL A 190 -6.47 12.35 11.94
CA VAL A 190 -6.35 11.09 12.69
C VAL A 190 -5.02 11.03 13.45
N ALA A 191 -3.93 11.44 12.81
CA ALA A 191 -2.59 11.42 13.39
C ALA A 191 -1.70 12.50 12.79
N GLN A 192 -0.71 12.96 13.55
CA GLN A 192 0.40 13.75 13.04
C GLN A 192 1.55 12.83 12.66
N ARG A 193 2.24 13.14 11.56
CA ARG A 193 3.37 12.36 11.06
C ARG A 193 4.65 13.20 11.04
N ASN A 194 5.74 12.61 11.52
CA ASN A 194 7.08 13.21 11.46
C ASN A 194 7.84 12.80 10.20
N HIS A 195 7.34 11.82 9.49
CA HIS A 195 7.87 11.32 8.23
C HIS A 195 6.77 10.58 7.48
N ILE A 196 6.75 10.73 6.16
CA ILE A 196 5.96 9.90 5.26
C ILE A 196 6.81 9.40 4.10
N ALA A 197 6.44 8.23 3.60
CA ALA A 197 6.90 7.69 2.34
C ALA A 197 5.67 7.40 1.47
N ILE A 198 5.57 8.06 0.31
CA ILE A 198 4.51 7.82 -0.66
C ILE A 198 5.12 6.99 -1.78
N TYR A 199 4.62 5.76 -1.92
CA TYR A 199 5.06 4.80 -2.93
C TYR A 199 4.33 5.03 -4.25
N PRO A 200 4.91 4.62 -5.39
CA PRO A 200 4.25 4.73 -6.69
C PRO A 200 2.85 4.14 -6.72
N ALA A 201 1.96 4.75 -7.47
CA ALA A 201 0.59 4.26 -7.67
C ALA A 201 0.51 3.02 -8.56
N SER A 202 1.60 2.63 -9.21
CA SER A 202 1.72 1.44 -10.03
C SER A 202 2.99 0.65 -9.70
N HIS A 203 2.92 -0.69 -9.72
CA HIS A 203 4.10 -1.55 -9.60
C HIS A 203 4.97 -1.55 -10.86
N TYR A 204 4.44 -1.06 -11.96
CA TYR A 204 5.15 -0.92 -13.23
C TYR A 204 5.61 0.53 -13.41
N CYS A 205 6.71 0.88 -12.76
CA CYS A 205 7.37 2.15 -12.96
C CYS A 205 8.71 1.88 -13.66
N THR A 206 8.92 2.49 -14.80
CA THR A 206 10.23 2.56 -15.47
C THR A 206 10.72 3.98 -15.39
N THR A 207 11.99 4.15 -15.06
CA THR A 207 12.71 5.41 -15.16
C THR A 207 12.98 5.79 -16.63
#